data_58180a708e54d5e17df19f9ece29ee43
#
_entry.id   58180a708e54d5e17df19f9ece29ee43
#
_cell.length_a   1.000
_cell.length_b   1.000
_cell.length_c   1.000
_cell.angle_alpha   90.00
_cell.angle_beta   90.00
_cell.angle_gamma   90.00
#
_symmetry.space_group_name_H-M   'P 1'
#
loop_
_entity.id
_entity.type
_entity.pdbx_description
1 polymer ?
#
loop_
_entity_poly.entity_id
_entity_poly.type
_entity_poly.pdbx_seq_one_letter_code
_entity_poly.pdbx_strand_id
1 'polypeptide(L)'
;MSNNSKNHRKSLKDLNMIDNFMWAEATEDPENAKIISEIIIRRVLGIEVHNVIIETEKQYHGLVPNGRGIRLDLQVTEKEGQRIVRVYDIEPNTYAETELAKRSRYYQSISDAKNLGSRKGFHLLPEYFSIWILLNDPFGDDRMVYTVKNMVVENPNIVYNDGVTKVFLYTGGTKGGSVELRALLNFMEQSTMDNATDSDLCKIQEILNNIKSSEEVGERYMTWEEMVEYEKRDSYNAGRDDGMKAGMETGREQGFISACREFGKSNDEIVALLMEKFSLSEADATEKVTNN
;
A
#
# COMPACT_ATOMS: atom_id res chain seq x y z
N MET A 1 6.42 -31.09 -18.21
CA MET A 1 5.05 -31.20 -17.66
C MET A 1 4.66 -29.81 -17.22
N SER A 2 3.84 -29.15 -18.01
CA SER A 2 3.42 -27.76 -17.77
C SER A 2 2.39 -27.75 -16.64
N ASN A 3 2.76 -27.20 -15.48
CA ASN A 3 1.81 -26.86 -14.42
C ASN A 3 0.96 -25.68 -14.91
N ASN A 4 -0.15 -26.00 -15.54
CA ASN A 4 -1.25 -25.07 -15.79
C ASN A 4 -2.00 -24.89 -14.46
N SER A 5 -1.48 -24.08 -13.54
CA SER A 5 -2.29 -23.55 -12.46
C SER A 5 -3.27 -22.56 -13.09
N LYS A 6 -4.45 -23.04 -13.47
CA LYS A 6 -5.60 -22.19 -13.73
C LYS A 6 -5.78 -21.37 -12.44
N ASN A 7 -5.43 -20.09 -12.49
CA ASN A 7 -5.87 -19.13 -11.49
C ASN A 7 -7.40 -19.21 -11.46
N HIS A 8 -7.95 -19.91 -10.49
CA HIS A 8 -9.39 -19.91 -10.28
C HIS A 8 -9.74 -18.50 -9.84
N ARG A 9 -10.38 -17.73 -10.73
CA ARG A 9 -10.98 -16.44 -10.39
C ARG A 9 -11.93 -16.67 -9.22
N LYS A 10 -11.79 -15.85 -8.16
CA LYS A 10 -12.77 -15.83 -7.08
C LYS A 10 -14.10 -15.32 -7.66
N SER A 11 -15.21 -15.94 -7.32
CA SER A 11 -16.51 -15.31 -7.59
C SER A 11 -16.78 -14.18 -6.59
N LEU A 12 -17.70 -13.26 -6.89
CA LEU A 12 -18.10 -12.21 -5.93
C LEU A 12 -18.49 -12.81 -4.56
N LYS A 13 -19.11 -13.99 -4.55
CA LYS A 13 -19.50 -14.69 -3.34
C LYS A 13 -18.32 -15.17 -2.49
N ASP A 14 -17.18 -15.45 -3.13
CA ASP A 14 -15.96 -15.95 -2.48
C ASP A 14 -15.02 -14.83 -2.03
N LEU A 15 -15.35 -13.57 -2.33
CA LEU A 15 -14.56 -12.44 -1.87
C LEU A 15 -14.68 -12.24 -0.37
N ASN A 16 -13.58 -11.88 0.25
CA ASN A 16 -13.47 -11.54 1.65
C ASN A 16 -13.35 -10.03 1.84
N MET A 17 -13.55 -9.54 3.04
CA MET A 17 -13.49 -8.11 3.36
C MET A 17 -12.14 -7.48 2.99
N ILE A 18 -11.04 -8.22 3.07
CA ILE A 18 -9.69 -7.74 2.71
C ILE A 18 -9.46 -7.64 1.19
N ASP A 19 -10.28 -8.30 0.35
CA ASP A 19 -10.15 -8.22 -1.11
C ASP A 19 -10.53 -6.81 -1.58
N ASN A 20 -9.70 -6.20 -2.43
CA ASN A 20 -9.81 -4.79 -2.82
C ASN A 20 -11.20 -4.38 -3.32
N PHE A 21 -11.83 -5.20 -4.17
CA PHE A 21 -13.17 -4.91 -4.68
C PHE A 21 -14.21 -4.94 -3.55
N MET A 22 -14.18 -5.96 -2.69
CA MET A 22 -15.12 -6.08 -1.58
C MET A 22 -14.95 -4.95 -0.56
N TRP A 23 -13.71 -4.55 -0.28
CA TRP A 23 -13.42 -3.40 0.58
C TRP A 23 -14.01 -2.10 0.02
N ALA A 24 -13.75 -1.83 -1.28
CA ALA A 24 -14.27 -0.63 -1.94
C ALA A 24 -15.81 -0.59 -1.90
N GLU A 25 -16.48 -1.68 -2.27
CA GLU A 25 -17.95 -1.77 -2.23
C GLU A 25 -18.49 -1.65 -0.79
N ALA A 26 -17.85 -2.26 0.20
CA ALA A 26 -18.29 -2.21 1.60
C ALA A 26 -18.11 -0.81 2.21
N THR A 27 -17.18 -0.01 1.71
CA THR A 27 -16.91 1.34 2.20
C THR A 27 -17.43 2.44 1.29
N GLU A 28 -18.09 2.11 0.16
CA GLU A 28 -18.69 3.11 -0.75
C GLU A 28 -19.84 3.87 -0.06
N ASP A 29 -20.70 3.14 0.67
CA ASP A 29 -21.77 3.75 1.46
C ASP A 29 -21.21 4.37 2.75
N PRO A 30 -21.45 5.68 3.03
CA PRO A 30 -20.88 6.37 4.19
C PRO A 30 -21.29 5.76 5.54
N GLU A 31 -22.49 5.21 5.69
CA GLU A 31 -22.93 4.59 6.95
C GLU A 31 -22.22 3.24 7.17
N ASN A 32 -22.06 2.44 6.13
CA ASN A 32 -21.27 1.22 6.18
C ASN A 32 -19.81 1.52 6.51
N ALA A 33 -19.20 2.48 5.81
CA ALA A 33 -17.82 2.92 6.04
C ALA A 33 -17.63 3.40 7.49
N LYS A 34 -18.61 4.10 8.05
CA LYS A 34 -18.59 4.52 9.45
C LYS A 34 -18.58 3.33 10.40
N ILE A 35 -19.52 2.39 10.24
CA ILE A 35 -19.60 1.18 11.07
C ILE A 35 -18.28 0.41 11.02
N ILE A 36 -17.76 0.17 9.82
CA ILE A 36 -16.52 -0.58 9.59
C ILE A 36 -15.33 0.13 10.26
N SER A 37 -15.18 1.43 10.02
CA SER A 37 -14.05 2.20 10.55
C SER A 37 -14.07 2.30 12.08
N GLU A 38 -15.23 2.55 12.68
CA GLU A 38 -15.40 2.59 14.14
C GLU A 38 -15.00 1.26 14.79
N ILE A 39 -15.41 0.13 14.23
CA ILE A 39 -15.04 -1.21 14.70
C ILE A 39 -13.52 -1.42 14.60
N ILE A 40 -12.92 -1.10 13.45
CA ILE A 40 -11.48 -1.27 13.24
C ILE A 40 -10.68 -0.38 14.21
N ILE A 41 -10.97 0.91 14.27
CA ILE A 41 -10.25 1.86 15.12
C ILE A 41 -10.33 1.43 16.58
N ARG A 42 -11.51 1.07 17.07
CA ARG A 42 -11.69 0.61 18.44
C ARG A 42 -10.89 -0.66 18.74
N ARG A 43 -10.91 -1.68 17.86
CA ARG A 43 -10.21 -2.95 18.10
C ARG A 43 -8.70 -2.83 17.97
N VAL A 44 -8.23 -1.93 17.13
CA VAL A 44 -6.79 -1.75 16.86
C VAL A 44 -6.14 -0.80 17.85
N LEU A 45 -6.80 0.33 18.14
CA LEU A 45 -6.23 1.42 18.93
C LEU A 45 -6.83 1.54 20.34
N GLY A 46 -7.98 0.91 20.61
CA GLY A 46 -8.74 1.11 21.85
C GLY A 46 -9.38 2.51 21.94
N ILE A 47 -9.61 3.17 20.82
CA ILE A 47 -10.15 4.53 20.74
C ILE A 47 -11.59 4.46 20.26
N GLU A 48 -12.51 5.09 20.99
CA GLU A 48 -13.86 5.40 20.51
C GLU A 48 -13.80 6.74 19.76
N VAL A 49 -14.33 6.75 18.55
CA VAL A 49 -14.32 7.95 17.70
C VAL A 49 -15.68 8.65 17.72
N HIS A 50 -15.66 9.99 17.65
CA HIS A 50 -16.86 10.81 17.69
C HIS A 50 -16.80 11.92 16.65
N ASN A 51 -17.96 12.35 16.14
CA ASN A 51 -18.06 13.45 15.17
C ASN A 51 -17.11 13.27 13.97
N VAL A 52 -17.17 12.08 13.37
CA VAL A 52 -16.29 11.70 12.26
C VAL A 52 -16.86 12.13 10.91
N ILE A 53 -15.94 12.46 10.00
CA ILE A 53 -16.19 12.56 8.57
C ILE A 53 -15.46 11.39 7.92
N ILE A 54 -16.17 10.65 7.11
CA ILE A 54 -15.66 9.50 6.37
C ILE A 54 -15.44 9.90 4.92
N GLU A 55 -14.27 9.58 4.38
CA GLU A 55 -13.92 9.81 2.99
C GLU A 55 -13.28 8.54 2.42
N THR A 56 -13.90 7.94 1.43
CA THR A 56 -13.43 6.74 0.76
C THR A 56 -12.73 7.11 -0.54
N GLU A 57 -11.74 6.33 -0.96
CA GLU A 57 -10.94 6.56 -2.16
C GLU A 57 -10.43 8.01 -2.28
N LYS A 58 -10.14 8.64 -1.14
CA LYS A 58 -9.73 10.04 -1.09
C LYS A 58 -8.42 10.26 -1.83
N GLN A 59 -8.47 11.10 -2.85
CA GLN A 59 -7.31 11.44 -3.64
C GLN A 59 -6.65 12.73 -3.16
N TYR A 60 -5.35 12.67 -2.92
CA TYR A 60 -4.51 13.83 -2.71
C TYR A 60 -3.53 14.00 -3.88
N HIS A 61 -3.61 15.13 -4.55
CA HIS A 61 -2.60 15.48 -5.55
C HIS A 61 -1.23 15.72 -4.91
N GLY A 62 -0.16 15.47 -5.66
CA GLY A 62 1.20 15.76 -5.19
C GLY A 62 1.37 17.22 -4.76
N LEU A 63 2.32 17.47 -3.85
CA LEU A 63 2.57 18.80 -3.30
C LEU A 63 3.17 19.79 -4.31
N VAL A 64 3.70 19.28 -5.40
CA VAL A 64 4.28 20.06 -6.51
C VAL A 64 3.65 19.63 -7.83
N PRO A 65 3.63 20.48 -8.87
CA PRO A 65 3.22 20.07 -10.21
C PRO A 65 3.97 18.82 -10.65
N ASN A 66 3.26 17.82 -11.15
CA ASN A 66 3.77 16.49 -11.53
C ASN A 66 4.35 15.66 -10.35
N GLY A 67 4.15 16.07 -9.10
CA GLY A 67 4.47 15.29 -7.92
C GLY A 67 3.55 14.07 -7.79
N ARG A 68 4.07 12.98 -7.20
CA ARG A 68 3.28 11.79 -6.94
C ARG A 68 2.15 12.11 -5.95
N GLY A 69 0.90 11.87 -6.36
CA GLY A 69 -0.26 11.89 -5.47
C GLY A 69 -0.38 10.58 -4.68
N ILE A 70 -1.35 10.54 -3.79
CA ILE A 70 -1.79 9.32 -3.10
C ILE A 70 -3.30 9.17 -3.22
N ARG A 71 -3.78 7.95 -3.18
CA ARG A 71 -5.18 7.61 -2.97
C ARG A 71 -5.25 6.80 -1.68
N LEU A 72 -6.09 7.23 -0.76
CA LEU A 72 -6.36 6.58 0.51
C LEU A 72 -7.62 5.73 0.36
N ASP A 73 -7.57 4.49 0.83
CA ASP A 73 -8.70 3.58 0.69
C ASP A 73 -9.86 4.01 1.61
N LEU A 74 -9.56 4.35 2.86
CA LEU A 74 -10.55 4.86 3.81
C LEU A 74 -9.88 5.85 4.77
N GLN A 75 -10.32 7.11 4.73
CA GLN A 75 -9.88 8.13 5.69
C GLN A 75 -11.02 8.53 6.62
N VAL A 76 -10.74 8.49 7.91
CA VAL A 76 -11.64 8.97 8.97
C VAL A 76 -11.02 10.22 9.59
N THR A 77 -11.80 11.29 9.62
CA THR A 77 -11.39 12.58 10.21
C THR A 77 -12.27 12.89 11.39
N GLU A 78 -11.69 12.95 12.59
CA GLU A 78 -12.41 13.32 13.82
C GLU A 78 -12.27 14.81 14.11
N LYS A 79 -13.38 15.44 14.50
CA LYS A 79 -13.44 16.88 14.75
C LYS A 79 -13.94 17.24 16.13
N GLU A 80 -13.34 18.26 16.70
CA GLU A 80 -13.86 19.03 17.83
C GLU A 80 -14.25 20.42 17.34
N GLY A 81 -15.56 20.66 17.19
CA GLY A 81 -16.06 21.87 16.55
C GLY A 81 -15.60 21.97 15.10
N GLN A 82 -14.83 23.01 14.76
CA GLN A 82 -14.27 23.21 13.42
C GLN A 82 -12.84 22.65 13.26
N ARG A 83 -12.24 22.19 14.35
CA ARG A 83 -10.86 21.71 14.34
C ARG A 83 -10.82 20.21 14.09
N ILE A 84 -9.95 19.78 13.16
CA ILE A 84 -9.56 18.38 13.01
C ILE A 84 -8.60 18.07 14.14
N VAL A 85 -8.92 17.03 14.94
CA VAL A 85 -8.11 16.60 16.08
C VAL A 85 -7.39 15.30 15.81
N ARG A 86 -8.00 14.38 14.99
CA ARG A 86 -7.39 13.12 14.61
C ARG A 86 -7.72 12.78 13.17
N VAL A 87 -6.78 12.12 12.51
CA VAL A 87 -6.92 11.54 11.17
C VAL A 87 -6.50 10.09 11.24
N TYR A 88 -7.35 9.21 10.72
CA TYR A 88 -7.09 7.78 10.63
C TYR A 88 -7.13 7.38 9.16
N ASP A 89 -6.04 6.78 8.67
CA ASP A 89 -5.95 6.18 7.34
C ASP A 89 -5.95 4.67 7.49
N ILE A 90 -6.92 3.98 6.88
CA ILE A 90 -7.09 2.52 6.95
C ILE A 90 -6.87 1.95 5.56
N GLU A 91 -5.82 1.13 5.42
CA GLU A 91 -5.27 0.66 4.16
C GLU A 91 -5.17 -0.88 4.14
N PRO A 92 -6.18 -1.62 3.67
CA PRO A 92 -6.03 -3.04 3.38
C PRO A 92 -5.09 -3.25 2.21
N ASN A 93 -4.22 -4.28 2.30
CA ASN A 93 -3.29 -4.60 1.23
C ASN A 93 -3.11 -6.12 1.10
N THR A 94 -3.45 -6.66 -0.07
CA THR A 94 -3.41 -8.09 -0.36
C THR A 94 -2.12 -8.56 -1.02
N TYR A 95 -1.21 -7.65 -1.36
CA TYR A 95 0.08 -7.98 -1.98
C TYR A 95 1.26 -7.63 -1.07
N ALA A 96 2.39 -8.30 -1.29
CA ALA A 96 3.61 -7.99 -0.55
C ALA A 96 4.17 -6.63 -0.98
N GLU A 97 4.35 -5.72 -0.01
CA GLU A 97 4.85 -4.37 -0.24
C GLU A 97 6.27 -4.23 0.33
N THR A 98 7.26 -4.13 -0.54
CA THR A 98 8.67 -4.05 -0.12
C THR A 98 9.07 -2.69 0.45
N GLU A 99 8.32 -1.63 0.13
CA GLU A 99 8.62 -0.26 0.55
C GLU A 99 7.58 0.33 1.52
N LEU A 100 6.85 -0.53 2.22
CA LEU A 100 5.75 -0.16 3.09
C LEU A 100 6.10 0.96 4.08
N ALA A 101 7.26 0.89 4.72
CA ALA A 101 7.73 1.93 5.65
C ALA A 101 7.92 3.30 4.98
N LYS A 102 8.45 3.34 3.75
CA LYS A 102 8.59 4.58 2.99
C LYS A 102 7.25 5.07 2.46
N ARG A 103 6.39 4.16 2.00
CA ARG A 103 5.04 4.48 1.52
C ARG A 103 4.21 5.10 2.65
N SER A 104 4.17 4.49 3.82
CA SER A 104 3.42 5.02 4.97
C SER A 104 3.94 6.38 5.44
N ARG A 105 5.27 6.62 5.38
CA ARG A 105 5.86 7.93 5.65
C ARG A 105 5.44 8.98 4.63
N TYR A 106 5.40 8.62 3.35
CA TYR A 106 4.99 9.52 2.28
C TYR A 106 3.51 9.91 2.42
N TYR A 107 2.64 8.95 2.73
CA TYR A 107 1.21 9.17 2.97
C TYR A 107 0.99 10.16 4.11
N GLN A 108 1.65 9.95 5.25
CA GLN A 108 1.64 10.88 6.37
C GLN A 108 2.06 12.29 5.95
N SER A 109 3.17 12.44 5.20
CA SER A 109 3.68 13.75 4.80
C SER A 109 2.69 14.54 3.95
N ILE A 110 1.96 13.88 3.06
CA ILE A 110 0.92 14.51 2.25
C ILE A 110 -0.29 14.87 3.12
N SER A 111 -0.72 13.98 4.01
CA SER A 111 -1.82 14.22 4.94
C SER A 111 -1.52 15.43 5.81
N ASP A 112 -0.35 15.51 6.44
CA ASP A 112 0.08 16.64 7.26
C ASP A 112 0.09 17.95 6.48
N ALA A 113 0.66 17.96 5.28
CA ALA A 113 0.71 19.14 4.43
C ALA A 113 -0.67 19.64 3.97
N LYS A 114 -1.64 18.74 3.84
CA LYS A 114 -3.03 19.08 3.48
C LYS A 114 -3.85 19.54 4.69
N ASN A 115 -3.57 19.01 5.88
CA ASN A 115 -4.30 19.35 7.09
C ASN A 115 -3.77 20.63 7.76
N LEU A 116 -2.52 21.04 7.51
CA LEU A 116 -1.95 22.27 8.03
C LEU A 116 -2.06 23.41 7.02
N GLY A 117 -2.97 24.34 7.23
CA GLY A 117 -3.11 25.51 6.38
C GLY A 117 -1.91 26.48 6.51
N SER A 118 -1.68 27.26 5.43
CA SER A 118 -0.66 28.31 5.40
C SER A 118 -0.76 29.24 6.61
N ARG A 119 0.38 29.56 7.22
CA ARG A 119 0.52 30.45 8.40
C ARG A 119 -0.11 29.92 9.70
N LYS A 120 -0.49 28.65 9.78
CA LYS A 120 -0.94 28.01 11.02
C LYS A 120 0.24 27.43 11.79
N GLY A 121 0.15 27.42 13.13
CA GLY A 121 1.18 26.80 13.98
C GLY A 121 1.14 25.27 13.92
N PHE A 122 2.28 24.62 14.06
CA PHE A 122 2.39 23.16 14.01
C PHE A 122 1.61 22.43 15.11
N HIS A 123 1.30 23.11 16.23
CA HIS A 123 0.44 22.56 17.29
C HIS A 123 -1.02 22.32 16.85
N LEU A 124 -1.39 22.77 15.65
CA LEU A 124 -2.70 22.53 15.03
C LEU A 124 -2.72 21.30 14.13
N LEU A 125 -1.56 20.65 13.88
CA LEU A 125 -1.55 19.34 13.22
C LEU A 125 -2.38 18.35 14.03
N PRO A 126 -3.27 17.58 13.40
CA PRO A 126 -4.01 16.52 14.06
C PRO A 126 -3.08 15.36 14.46
N GLU A 127 -3.48 14.57 15.43
CA GLU A 127 -2.90 13.26 15.62
C GLU A 127 -3.18 12.40 14.36
N TYR A 128 -2.18 11.67 13.91
CA TYR A 128 -2.26 10.86 12.69
C TYR A 128 -2.04 9.38 12.99
N PHE A 129 -3.02 8.57 12.59
CA PHE A 129 -2.99 7.13 12.73
C PHE A 129 -3.04 6.48 11.35
N SER A 130 -2.04 5.69 11.00
CA SER A 130 -2.01 4.92 9.76
C SER A 130 -2.13 3.43 10.10
N ILE A 131 -3.21 2.79 9.66
CA ILE A 131 -3.56 1.39 9.95
C ILE A 131 -3.47 0.60 8.65
N TRP A 132 -2.46 -0.25 8.53
CA TRP A 132 -2.25 -1.14 7.40
C TRP A 132 -2.69 -2.54 7.77
N ILE A 133 -3.52 -3.18 6.95
CA ILE A 133 -4.02 -4.54 7.16
C ILE A 133 -3.47 -5.42 6.04
N LEU A 134 -2.62 -6.39 6.40
CA LEU A 134 -1.71 -7.07 5.48
C LEU A 134 -1.90 -8.59 5.53
N LEU A 135 -1.89 -9.24 4.37
CA LEU A 135 -1.83 -10.71 4.25
C LEU A 135 -0.41 -11.26 4.45
N ASN A 136 0.61 -10.41 4.37
CA ASN A 136 2.02 -10.82 4.50
C ASN A 136 2.64 -10.15 5.71
N ASP A 137 3.51 -10.88 6.44
CA ASP A 137 4.23 -10.33 7.59
C ASP A 137 5.21 -9.24 7.14
N PRO A 138 5.01 -7.97 7.53
CA PRO A 138 5.85 -6.86 7.06
C PRO A 138 7.25 -6.83 7.68
N PHE A 139 7.46 -7.52 8.83
CA PHE A 139 8.70 -7.43 9.61
C PHE A 139 9.28 -8.79 10.01
N GLY A 140 8.59 -9.92 9.74
CA GLY A 140 9.11 -11.25 9.92
C GLY A 140 9.16 -11.76 11.38
N ASP A 141 8.40 -11.15 12.32
CA ASP A 141 8.33 -11.61 13.72
C ASP A 141 6.98 -12.29 14.08
N ASP A 142 6.15 -12.58 13.09
CA ASP A 142 4.88 -13.31 13.24
C ASP A 142 3.91 -12.67 14.26
N ARG A 143 3.87 -11.32 14.32
CA ARG A 143 2.96 -10.60 15.19
C ARG A 143 1.70 -10.18 14.46
N MET A 144 0.57 -10.28 15.14
CA MET A 144 -0.69 -9.70 14.65
C MET A 144 -0.64 -8.18 14.53
N VAL A 145 0.13 -7.52 15.38
CA VAL A 145 0.22 -6.06 15.42
C VAL A 145 1.66 -5.60 15.65
N TYR A 146 2.08 -4.67 14.82
CA TYR A 146 3.32 -3.92 14.95
C TYR A 146 2.97 -2.44 15.05
N THR A 147 3.29 -1.83 16.17
CA THR A 147 3.09 -0.40 16.38
C THR A 147 4.42 0.33 16.24
N VAL A 148 4.49 1.29 15.34
CA VAL A 148 5.67 2.09 15.07
C VAL A 148 5.43 3.53 15.50
N LYS A 149 6.33 4.05 16.34
CA LYS A 149 6.38 5.43 16.80
C LYS A 149 7.81 5.94 16.75
N ASN A 150 7.97 7.25 16.61
CA ASN A 150 9.27 7.89 16.75
C ASN A 150 9.71 7.91 18.23
N MET A 151 11.03 7.84 18.47
CA MET A 151 11.59 7.80 19.81
C MET A 151 12.95 8.54 19.84
N VAL A 152 13.35 8.98 21.02
CA VAL A 152 14.70 9.46 21.26
C VAL A 152 15.61 8.24 21.47
N VAL A 153 16.49 7.97 20.49
CA VAL A 153 17.31 6.75 20.46
C VAL A 153 18.24 6.66 21.67
N GLU A 154 18.84 7.77 22.08
CA GLU A 154 19.77 7.87 23.20
C GLU A 154 19.10 7.62 24.56
N ASN A 155 17.80 7.86 24.66
CA ASN A 155 17.02 7.60 25.86
C ASN A 155 15.55 7.34 25.51
N PRO A 156 15.14 6.09 25.32
CA PRO A 156 13.77 5.71 24.93
C PRO A 156 12.69 6.08 25.96
N ASN A 157 13.07 6.45 27.19
CA ASN A 157 12.12 6.90 28.23
C ASN A 157 11.70 8.38 28.03
N ILE A 158 12.39 9.13 27.18
CA ILE A 158 11.97 10.48 26.82
C ILE A 158 10.82 10.36 25.82
N VAL A 159 9.66 10.93 26.20
CA VAL A 159 8.49 10.92 25.32
C VAL A 159 8.72 11.87 24.15
N TYR A 160 8.78 11.32 22.93
CA TYR A 160 8.76 12.09 21.69
C TYR A 160 7.34 12.08 21.13
N ASN A 161 6.55 13.08 21.52
CA ASN A 161 5.14 13.16 21.16
C ASN A 161 4.95 14.04 19.91
N ASP A 162 5.10 13.42 18.72
CA ASP A 162 4.81 14.05 17.44
C ASP A 162 3.38 13.83 16.93
N GLY A 163 2.57 13.09 17.72
CA GLY A 163 1.18 12.77 17.38
C GLY A 163 1.02 11.70 16.29
N VAL A 164 2.10 11.01 15.88
CA VAL A 164 2.05 10.00 14.82
C VAL A 164 2.10 8.58 15.38
N THR A 165 1.18 7.74 14.93
CA THR A 165 1.18 6.29 15.22
C THR A 165 0.91 5.51 13.94
N LYS A 166 1.80 4.59 13.59
CA LYS A 166 1.62 3.67 12.47
C LYS A 166 1.41 2.27 13.00
N VAL A 167 0.37 1.61 12.54
CA VAL A 167 0.02 0.25 12.94
C VAL A 167 0.00 -0.63 11.70
N PHE A 168 0.77 -1.70 11.75
CA PHE A 168 0.78 -2.71 10.71
C PHE A 168 0.21 -3.99 11.30
N LEU A 169 -0.91 -4.45 10.74
CA LEU A 169 -1.61 -5.65 11.15
C LEU A 169 -1.29 -6.76 10.16
N TYR A 170 -0.89 -7.90 10.67
CA TYR A 170 -0.68 -9.11 9.88
C TYR A 170 -1.80 -10.11 10.21
N THR A 171 -2.63 -10.46 9.23
CA THR A 171 -3.81 -11.30 9.43
C THR A 171 -3.45 -12.70 9.89
N GLY A 172 -2.35 -13.26 9.36
CA GLY A 172 -1.82 -14.58 9.74
C GLY A 172 -0.98 -14.59 11.01
N GLY A 173 -0.76 -13.45 11.68
CA GLY A 173 0.10 -13.35 12.86
C GLY A 173 -0.38 -14.19 14.02
N THR A 174 0.55 -14.88 14.73
CA THR A 174 0.21 -15.73 15.87
C THR A 174 0.55 -15.10 17.22
N LYS A 175 1.38 -14.06 17.25
CA LYS A 175 1.86 -13.40 18.47
C LYS A 175 1.19 -12.07 18.74
N GLY A 176 0.91 -11.82 20.02
CA GLY A 176 0.36 -10.54 20.49
C GLY A 176 -1.10 -10.29 20.06
N GLY A 177 -1.56 -9.05 20.27
CA GLY A 177 -2.94 -8.64 19.99
C GLY A 177 -3.97 -9.15 21.01
N SER A 178 -5.17 -8.57 20.96
CA SER A 178 -6.31 -9.03 21.76
C SER A 178 -7.08 -10.15 21.05
N VAL A 179 -8.00 -10.79 21.76
CA VAL A 179 -8.90 -11.80 21.19
C VAL A 179 -9.81 -11.16 20.14
N GLU A 180 -10.28 -9.94 20.41
CA GLU A 180 -11.16 -9.16 19.52
C GLU A 180 -10.42 -8.76 18.23
N LEU A 181 -9.13 -8.39 18.33
CA LEU A 181 -8.29 -8.10 17.17
C LEU A 181 -8.08 -9.37 16.33
N ARG A 182 -7.78 -10.50 16.96
CA ARG A 182 -7.65 -11.78 16.26
C ARG A 182 -8.93 -12.14 15.51
N ALA A 183 -10.09 -11.99 16.15
CA ALA A 183 -11.38 -12.25 15.53
C ALA A 183 -11.59 -11.35 14.29
N LEU A 184 -11.26 -10.07 14.38
CA LEU A 184 -11.33 -9.13 13.25
C LEU A 184 -10.42 -9.57 12.10
N LEU A 185 -9.15 -9.88 12.38
CA LEU A 185 -8.18 -10.25 11.34
C LEU A 185 -8.55 -11.57 10.65
N ASN A 186 -8.99 -12.58 11.41
CA ASN A 186 -9.51 -13.82 10.85
C ASN A 186 -10.74 -13.58 9.97
N PHE A 187 -11.66 -12.73 10.44
CA PHE A 187 -12.84 -12.36 9.68
C PHE A 187 -12.51 -11.62 8.38
N MET A 188 -11.55 -10.71 8.40
CA MET A 188 -11.14 -9.98 7.19
C MET A 188 -10.58 -10.92 6.12
N GLU A 189 -9.82 -11.93 6.52
CA GLU A 189 -9.24 -12.93 5.61
C GLU A 189 -10.25 -13.97 5.15
N GLN A 190 -11.22 -14.32 6.01
CA GLN A 190 -12.28 -15.29 5.72
C GLN A 190 -13.64 -14.77 6.24
N SER A 191 -14.30 -13.97 5.42
CA SER A 191 -15.57 -13.30 5.77
C SER A 191 -16.75 -14.26 5.63
N THR A 192 -16.92 -15.10 6.65
CA THR A 192 -18.00 -16.10 6.78
C THR A 192 -18.79 -15.88 8.06
N MET A 193 -20.00 -16.44 8.11
CA MET A 193 -20.83 -16.39 9.34
C MET A 193 -20.14 -17.08 10.51
N ASP A 194 -19.36 -18.13 10.27
CA ASP A 194 -18.63 -18.86 11.33
C ASP A 194 -17.54 -17.98 11.96
N ASN A 195 -16.95 -17.08 11.19
CA ASN A 195 -15.93 -16.13 11.66
C ASN A 195 -16.53 -14.81 12.18
N ALA A 196 -17.83 -14.56 11.98
CA ALA A 196 -18.54 -13.43 12.56
C ALA A 196 -18.93 -13.74 14.02
N THR A 197 -17.93 -13.85 14.91
CA THR A 197 -18.04 -14.42 16.25
C THR A 197 -18.67 -13.48 17.29
N ASP A 198 -18.94 -12.23 16.94
CA ASP A 198 -19.54 -11.23 17.83
C ASP A 198 -20.46 -10.26 17.06
N SER A 199 -21.18 -9.43 17.80
CA SER A 199 -22.19 -8.51 17.22
C SER A 199 -21.62 -7.51 16.21
N ASP A 200 -20.39 -7.09 16.36
CA ASP A 200 -19.75 -6.13 15.43
C ASP A 200 -19.41 -6.81 14.11
N LEU A 201 -18.80 -8.00 14.17
CA LEU A 201 -18.48 -8.77 12.98
C LEU A 201 -19.75 -9.27 12.27
N CYS A 202 -20.82 -9.58 13.02
CA CYS A 202 -22.12 -9.87 12.43
C CYS A 202 -22.66 -8.69 11.61
N LYS A 203 -22.55 -7.45 12.10
CA LYS A 203 -22.96 -6.25 11.34
C LYS A 203 -22.18 -6.12 10.04
N ILE A 204 -20.84 -6.30 10.10
CA ILE A 204 -20.03 -6.26 8.89
C ILE A 204 -20.42 -7.39 7.93
N GLN A 205 -20.67 -8.60 8.45
CA GLN A 205 -21.12 -9.73 7.61
C GLN A 205 -22.46 -9.47 6.93
N GLU A 206 -23.40 -8.79 7.60
CA GLU A 206 -24.65 -8.38 6.98
C GLU A 206 -24.42 -7.40 5.81
N ILE A 207 -23.53 -6.43 5.98
CA ILE A 207 -23.11 -5.52 4.89
C ILE A 207 -22.56 -6.32 3.72
N LEU A 208 -21.62 -7.23 3.96
CA LEU A 208 -21.01 -8.05 2.91
C LEU A 208 -22.03 -8.97 2.22
N ASN A 209 -22.99 -9.54 2.96
CA ASN A 209 -24.04 -10.38 2.39
C ASN A 209 -24.95 -9.58 1.45
N ASN A 210 -25.31 -8.34 1.81
CA ASN A 210 -26.09 -7.45 0.96
C ASN A 210 -25.36 -7.15 -0.35
N ILE A 211 -24.06 -6.85 -0.29
CA ILE A 211 -23.19 -6.62 -1.45
C ILE A 211 -23.16 -7.87 -2.33
N LYS A 212 -22.84 -9.03 -1.74
CA LYS A 212 -22.75 -10.32 -2.46
C LYS A 212 -24.04 -10.77 -3.11
N SER A 213 -25.20 -10.30 -2.65
CA SER A 213 -26.52 -10.63 -3.20
C SER A 213 -27.02 -9.62 -4.23
N SER A 214 -26.33 -8.50 -4.44
CA SER A 214 -26.72 -7.45 -5.40
C SER A 214 -26.32 -7.86 -6.83
N GLU A 215 -27.29 -7.88 -7.74
CA GLU A 215 -27.06 -8.13 -9.16
C GLU A 215 -26.21 -7.00 -9.77
N GLU A 216 -26.48 -5.75 -9.40
CA GLU A 216 -25.73 -4.58 -9.87
C GLU A 216 -24.26 -4.65 -9.48
N VAL A 217 -23.95 -5.03 -8.23
CA VAL A 217 -22.57 -5.25 -7.78
C VAL A 217 -21.94 -6.41 -8.53
N GLY A 218 -22.69 -7.47 -8.84
CA GLY A 218 -22.22 -8.57 -9.66
C GLY A 218 -21.76 -8.14 -11.05
N GLU A 219 -22.50 -7.26 -11.71
CA GLU A 219 -22.12 -6.69 -13.02
C GLU A 219 -20.88 -5.80 -12.91
N ARG A 220 -20.82 -4.94 -11.87
CA ARG A 220 -19.63 -4.11 -11.63
C ARG A 220 -18.39 -4.96 -11.36
N TYR A 221 -18.53 -6.06 -10.62
CA TYR A 221 -17.42 -6.97 -10.33
C TYR A 221 -16.86 -7.62 -11.61
N MET A 222 -17.71 -8.08 -12.52
CA MET A 222 -17.26 -8.63 -13.81
C MET A 222 -16.49 -7.60 -14.61
N THR A 223 -16.98 -6.38 -14.71
CA THR A 223 -16.32 -5.28 -15.41
C THR A 223 -14.96 -4.93 -14.77
N TRP A 224 -14.92 -4.88 -13.45
CA TRP A 224 -13.70 -4.62 -12.69
C TRP A 224 -12.65 -5.73 -12.90
N GLU A 225 -13.06 -6.99 -12.89
CA GLU A 225 -12.16 -8.11 -13.18
C GLU A 225 -11.54 -8.02 -14.58
N GLU A 226 -12.33 -7.68 -15.59
CA GLU A 226 -11.85 -7.49 -16.96
C GLU A 226 -10.83 -6.34 -17.03
N MET A 227 -11.09 -5.24 -16.35
CA MET A 227 -10.19 -4.09 -16.28
C MET A 227 -8.86 -4.45 -15.60
N VAL A 228 -8.91 -5.13 -14.45
CA VAL A 228 -7.70 -5.58 -13.73
C VAL A 228 -6.86 -6.54 -14.57
N GLU A 229 -7.51 -7.45 -15.31
CA GLU A 229 -6.80 -8.38 -16.20
C GLU A 229 -6.14 -7.63 -17.38
N TYR A 230 -6.83 -6.64 -17.92
CA TYR A 230 -6.26 -5.78 -18.96
C TYR A 230 -5.03 -5.02 -18.45
N GLU A 231 -5.14 -4.36 -17.30
CA GLU A 231 -4.03 -3.60 -16.68
C GLU A 231 -2.82 -4.50 -16.36
N LYS A 232 -3.05 -5.70 -15.83
CA LYS A 232 -1.98 -6.69 -15.59
C LYS A 232 -1.26 -7.08 -16.87
N ARG A 233 -2.01 -7.32 -17.94
CA ARG A 233 -1.46 -7.67 -19.25
C ARG A 233 -0.68 -6.50 -19.85
N ASP A 234 -1.20 -5.30 -19.73
CA ASP A 234 -0.55 -4.09 -20.25
C ASP A 234 0.76 -3.81 -19.50
N SER A 235 0.74 -3.87 -18.18
CA SER A 235 1.92 -3.71 -17.33
C SER A 235 2.98 -4.79 -17.61
N TYR A 236 2.56 -6.04 -17.84
CA TYR A 236 3.47 -7.13 -18.20
C TYR A 236 4.13 -6.86 -19.57
N ASN A 237 3.35 -6.43 -20.56
CA ASN A 237 3.86 -6.12 -21.90
C ASN A 237 4.83 -4.93 -21.86
N ALA A 238 4.48 -3.87 -21.14
CA ALA A 238 5.35 -2.69 -20.94
C ALA A 238 6.69 -3.09 -20.27
N GLY A 239 6.64 -3.85 -19.18
CA GLY A 239 7.84 -4.35 -18.50
C GLY A 239 8.70 -5.28 -19.36
N ARG A 240 8.06 -6.13 -20.18
CA ARG A 240 8.78 -6.98 -21.14
C ARG A 240 9.46 -6.16 -22.22
N ASP A 241 8.78 -5.16 -22.78
CA ASP A 241 9.31 -4.31 -23.84
C ASP A 241 10.45 -3.43 -23.33
N ASP A 242 10.35 -2.92 -22.11
CA ASP A 242 11.42 -2.17 -21.44
C ASP A 242 12.62 -3.08 -21.13
N GLY A 243 12.38 -4.30 -20.65
CA GLY A 243 13.44 -5.29 -20.42
C GLY A 243 14.12 -5.70 -21.72
N MET A 244 13.38 -5.84 -22.84
CA MET A 244 13.94 -6.14 -24.13
C MET A 244 14.80 -4.99 -24.67
N LYS A 245 14.34 -3.73 -24.55
CA LYS A 245 15.12 -2.55 -24.94
C LYS A 245 16.43 -2.45 -24.13
N ALA A 246 16.35 -2.57 -22.80
CA ALA A 246 17.50 -2.55 -21.92
C ALA A 246 18.50 -3.69 -22.26
N GLY A 247 17.98 -4.91 -22.51
CA GLY A 247 18.81 -6.04 -22.92
C GLY A 247 19.51 -5.84 -24.28
N MET A 248 18.80 -5.27 -25.25
CA MET A 248 19.38 -4.93 -26.55
C MET A 248 20.47 -3.84 -26.44
N GLU A 249 20.25 -2.83 -25.61
CA GLU A 249 21.21 -1.76 -25.36
C GLU A 249 22.47 -2.30 -24.70
N THR A 250 22.32 -3.08 -23.63
CA THR A 250 23.42 -3.78 -22.97
C THR A 250 24.18 -4.70 -23.93
N GLY A 251 23.48 -5.49 -24.73
CA GLY A 251 24.10 -6.38 -25.72
C GLY A 251 24.90 -5.63 -26.80
N ARG A 252 24.42 -4.47 -27.25
CA ARG A 252 25.15 -3.59 -28.19
C ARG A 252 26.41 -3.01 -27.57
N GLU A 253 26.36 -2.58 -26.32
CA GLU A 253 27.52 -2.06 -25.58
C GLU A 253 28.57 -3.14 -25.37
N GLN A 254 28.18 -4.33 -24.91
CA GLN A 254 29.08 -5.47 -24.71
C GLN A 254 29.69 -5.95 -25.99
N GLY A 255 28.92 -6.04 -27.08
CA GLY A 255 29.43 -6.38 -28.40
C GLY A 255 30.42 -5.36 -28.91
N PHE A 256 30.23 -4.07 -28.65
CA PHE A 256 31.13 -3.01 -28.99
C PHE A 256 32.45 -3.09 -28.20
N ILE A 257 32.40 -3.33 -26.88
CA ILE A 257 33.59 -3.54 -26.04
C ILE A 257 34.41 -4.72 -26.55
N SER A 258 33.75 -5.85 -26.83
CA SER A 258 34.42 -7.05 -27.34
C SER A 258 35.13 -6.79 -28.68
N ALA A 259 34.44 -6.12 -29.60
CA ALA A 259 35.05 -5.75 -30.88
C ALA A 259 36.27 -4.80 -30.69
N CYS A 260 36.16 -3.80 -29.83
CA CYS A 260 37.28 -2.90 -29.55
C CYS A 260 38.51 -3.63 -29.00
N ARG A 261 38.29 -4.63 -28.11
CA ARG A 261 39.37 -5.48 -27.59
C ARG A 261 40.02 -6.34 -28.68
N GLU A 262 39.23 -6.93 -29.58
CA GLU A 262 39.76 -7.68 -30.74
C GLU A 262 40.61 -6.81 -31.64
N PHE A 263 40.31 -5.53 -31.75
CA PHE A 263 41.15 -4.56 -32.49
C PHE A 263 42.29 -3.99 -31.67
N GLY A 264 42.60 -4.52 -30.49
CA GLY A 264 43.76 -4.16 -29.67
C GLY A 264 43.65 -2.81 -28.95
N LYS A 265 42.43 -2.28 -28.76
CA LYS A 265 42.21 -1.04 -28.03
C LYS A 265 42.48 -1.23 -26.54
N SER A 266 43.07 -0.22 -25.90
CA SER A 266 43.22 -0.18 -24.44
C SER A 266 41.90 0.12 -23.76
N ASN A 267 41.80 -0.22 -22.45
CA ASN A 267 40.57 0.06 -21.67
C ASN A 267 40.23 1.55 -21.67
N ASP A 268 41.20 2.45 -21.56
CA ASP A 268 40.99 3.91 -21.56
C ASP A 268 40.43 4.39 -22.92
N GLU A 269 40.92 3.82 -24.03
CA GLU A 269 40.38 4.12 -25.36
C GLU A 269 38.96 3.60 -25.51
N ILE A 270 38.63 2.41 -24.95
CA ILE A 270 37.30 1.82 -24.99
C ILE A 270 36.31 2.66 -24.17
N VAL A 271 36.70 3.14 -22.98
CA VAL A 271 35.91 4.04 -22.16
C VAL A 271 35.57 5.32 -22.93
N ALA A 272 36.56 5.98 -23.55
CA ALA A 272 36.36 7.19 -24.34
C ALA A 272 35.37 6.94 -25.51
N LEU A 273 35.51 5.83 -26.22
CA LEU A 273 34.62 5.45 -27.33
C LEU A 273 33.20 5.10 -26.88
N LEU A 274 33.03 4.50 -25.70
CA LEU A 274 31.72 4.23 -25.12
C LEU A 274 31.00 5.53 -24.74
N MET A 275 31.70 6.47 -24.11
CA MET A 275 31.16 7.78 -23.77
C MET A 275 30.67 8.52 -25.03
N GLU A 276 31.46 8.52 -26.09
CA GLU A 276 31.08 9.18 -27.35
C GLU A 276 29.91 8.50 -28.05
N LYS A 277 29.95 7.17 -28.18
CA LYS A 277 29.00 6.43 -29.00
C LYS A 277 27.65 6.20 -28.32
N PHE A 278 27.66 5.98 -27.00
CA PHE A 278 26.46 5.63 -26.21
C PHE A 278 26.04 6.73 -25.22
N SER A 279 26.71 7.88 -25.22
CA SER A 279 26.44 9.02 -24.35
C SER A 279 26.47 8.65 -22.86
N LEU A 280 27.37 7.72 -22.47
CA LEU A 280 27.51 7.27 -21.09
C LEU A 280 28.37 8.26 -20.29
N SER A 281 28.15 8.29 -18.96
CA SER A 281 29.10 8.96 -18.06
C SER A 281 30.44 8.19 -18.01
N GLU A 282 31.52 8.85 -17.62
CA GLU A 282 32.84 8.22 -17.47
C GLU A 282 32.77 7.07 -16.43
N ALA A 283 32.03 7.27 -15.35
CA ALA A 283 31.86 6.26 -14.31
C ALA A 283 31.16 5.00 -14.86
N ASP A 284 30.03 5.17 -15.58
CA ASP A 284 29.27 4.06 -16.16
C ASP A 284 30.09 3.32 -17.24
N ALA A 285 30.78 4.06 -18.11
CA ALA A 285 31.63 3.49 -19.15
C ALA A 285 32.80 2.67 -18.55
N THR A 286 33.41 3.17 -17.49
CA THR A 286 34.50 2.49 -16.78
C THR A 286 34.00 1.21 -16.10
N GLU A 287 32.86 1.27 -15.44
CA GLU A 287 32.24 0.10 -14.82
C GLU A 287 31.95 -0.99 -15.86
N LYS A 288 31.35 -0.63 -17.00
CA LYS A 288 31.05 -1.56 -18.08
C LYS A 288 32.27 -2.21 -18.70
N VAL A 289 33.37 -1.45 -18.87
CA VAL A 289 34.64 -2.01 -19.38
C VAL A 289 35.31 -2.94 -18.37
N THR A 290 35.19 -2.65 -17.07
CA THR A 290 35.78 -3.46 -16.00
C THR A 290 35.05 -4.77 -15.77
N ASN A 291 33.70 -4.75 -15.88
CA ASN A 291 32.84 -5.90 -15.60
C ASN A 291 32.62 -6.82 -16.83
N ASN A 292 33.14 -6.50 -17.97
CA ASN A 292 33.05 -7.27 -19.21
C ASN A 292 34.40 -7.85 -19.59
#